data_31478cf7cd2ae01c693376999187390f
#
_entry.id   31478cf7cd2ae01c693376999187390f
#
_cell.length_a   1.000
_cell.length_b   1.000
_cell.length_c   1.000
_cell.angle_alpha   90.00
_cell.angle_beta   90.00
_cell.angle_gamma   90.00
#
_symmetry.space_group_name_H-M   'P 1'
#
loop_
_entity.id
_entity.type
_entity.pdbx_description
1 polymer ?
#
loop_
_entity_poly.entity_id
_entity_poly.type
_entity_poly.pdbx_seq_one_letter_code
_entity_poly.pdbx_strand_id
1 'polypeptide(L)'
;MAFSKSWASALMKVAFAAFAMSAALLSGCSEQKPAFASVDVTGADYAKNFELTDHNGQVRHLTDFAGKVVVIFFGYTQCPDVCPTSMTELAEVKTLLGKDGERVQGLFVTVDPERDTPELLKAYMANFDPSFLALRASPEQLALLAKDYKVYYKKVPGSTATSYTMDHSAGSYVYDTKGQLRLFTRYGSGAKVLAADIALLFR
;
A
#
# COMPACT_ATOMS: atom_id res chain seq x y z
N MET A 1 4.34 43.17 -66.27
CA MET A 1 5.06 42.19 -65.42
C MET A 1 4.69 42.44 -63.98
N ALA A 2 3.48 41.96 -63.49
CA ALA A 2 3.01 42.22 -62.12
C ALA A 2 2.18 41.03 -61.56
N PHE A 3 2.58 39.78 -61.83
CA PHE A 3 1.81 38.59 -61.44
C PHE A 3 2.51 37.66 -60.42
N SER A 4 3.68 38.03 -59.88
CA SER A 4 4.50 37.09 -59.09
C SER A 4 4.44 37.25 -57.57
N LYS A 5 3.92 38.37 -57.05
CA LYS A 5 3.95 38.61 -55.59
C LYS A 5 2.76 38.06 -54.78
N SER A 6 1.63 37.77 -55.44
CA SER A 6 0.40 37.32 -54.76
C SER A 6 0.46 35.83 -54.34
N TRP A 7 1.08 34.99 -55.15
CA TRP A 7 1.14 33.52 -54.89
C TRP A 7 2.11 33.17 -53.77
N ALA A 8 3.22 33.88 -53.64
CA ALA A 8 4.18 33.62 -52.56
C ALA A 8 3.58 33.91 -51.16
N SER A 9 2.76 34.97 -51.06
CA SER A 9 2.10 35.30 -49.78
C SER A 9 0.98 34.34 -49.41
N ALA A 10 0.29 33.75 -50.41
CA ALA A 10 -0.75 32.72 -50.14
C ALA A 10 -0.13 31.40 -49.68
N LEU A 11 0.94 30.93 -50.30
CA LEU A 11 1.68 29.75 -49.92
C LEU A 11 2.30 29.86 -48.52
N MET A 12 2.82 31.04 -48.16
CA MET A 12 3.39 31.28 -46.81
C MET A 12 2.34 31.25 -45.71
N LYS A 13 1.11 31.74 -45.97
CA LYS A 13 0.01 31.69 -45.02
C LYS A 13 -0.51 30.26 -44.80
N VAL A 14 -0.57 29.45 -45.87
CA VAL A 14 -0.99 28.02 -45.76
C VAL A 14 0.07 27.21 -45.02
N ALA A 15 1.36 27.44 -45.27
CA ALA A 15 2.45 26.77 -44.55
C ALA A 15 2.47 27.13 -43.05
N PHE A 16 2.20 28.40 -42.72
CA PHE A 16 2.11 28.83 -41.31
C PHE A 16 0.91 28.26 -40.59
N ALA A 17 -0.25 28.15 -41.26
CA ALA A 17 -1.45 27.51 -40.71
C ALA A 17 -1.27 26.01 -40.53
N ALA A 18 -0.61 25.32 -41.46
CA ALA A 18 -0.30 23.88 -41.33
C ALA A 18 0.71 23.61 -40.20
N PHE A 19 1.70 24.47 -40.02
CA PHE A 19 2.67 24.35 -38.93
C PHE A 19 2.03 24.61 -37.55
N ALA A 20 1.15 25.61 -37.46
CA ALA A 20 0.42 25.90 -36.21
C ALA A 20 -0.56 24.74 -35.85
N MET A 21 -1.18 24.09 -36.83
CA MET A 21 -2.08 22.94 -36.59
C MET A 21 -1.32 21.68 -36.18
N SER A 22 -0.08 21.48 -36.69
CA SER A 22 0.79 20.35 -36.26
C SER A 22 1.31 20.54 -34.85
N ALA A 23 1.55 21.76 -34.37
CA ALA A 23 1.99 22.03 -33.01
C ALA A 23 0.91 21.78 -31.96
N ALA A 24 -0.38 21.93 -32.32
CA ALA A 24 -1.52 21.67 -31.42
C ALA A 24 -1.76 20.18 -31.14
N LEU A 25 -1.25 19.28 -31.99
CA LEU A 25 -1.41 17.83 -31.80
C LEU A 25 -0.37 17.19 -30.87
N LEU A 26 0.65 17.95 -30.45
CA LEU A 26 1.70 17.52 -29.51
C LEU A 26 1.40 17.86 -28.05
N SER A 27 0.20 18.36 -27.75
CA SER A 27 -0.29 18.46 -26.37
C SER A 27 -0.61 17.06 -25.86
N GLY A 28 0.43 16.23 -25.70
CA GLY A 28 0.33 14.91 -25.10
C GLY A 28 -0.29 15.06 -23.71
N CYS A 29 -1.36 14.32 -23.43
CA CYS A 29 -1.88 14.13 -22.08
C CYS A 29 -0.73 13.65 -21.20
N SER A 30 -0.08 14.54 -20.49
CA SER A 30 0.76 14.19 -19.35
C SER A 30 -0.21 13.64 -18.30
N GLU A 31 -0.27 12.32 -18.19
CA GLU A 31 -0.98 11.66 -17.11
C GLU A 31 -0.37 12.13 -15.79
N GLN A 32 -1.07 13.04 -15.13
CA GLN A 32 -0.62 13.61 -13.87
C GLN A 32 -0.58 12.48 -12.85
N LYS A 33 0.64 12.03 -12.46
CA LYS A 33 0.80 11.02 -11.42
C LYS A 33 0.12 11.53 -10.14
N PRO A 34 -0.67 10.68 -9.45
CA PRO A 34 -1.27 11.06 -8.19
C PRO A 34 -0.19 11.53 -7.22
N ALA A 35 -0.40 12.67 -6.57
CA ALA A 35 0.47 13.15 -5.50
C ALA A 35 0.02 12.47 -4.19
N PHE A 36 0.79 11.46 -3.74
CA PHE A 36 0.57 10.80 -2.47
C PHE A 36 1.27 11.56 -1.34
N ALA A 37 0.68 11.54 -0.14
CA ALA A 37 1.31 12.01 1.08
C ALA A 37 2.24 10.95 1.69
N SER A 38 1.92 9.67 1.52
CA SER A 38 2.79 8.54 1.83
C SER A 38 3.95 8.44 0.83
N VAL A 39 4.96 7.64 1.17
CA VAL A 39 6.11 7.40 0.29
C VAL A 39 5.65 6.57 -0.92
N ASP A 40 5.72 7.14 -2.11
CA ASP A 40 5.46 6.42 -3.37
C ASP A 40 6.62 5.46 -3.66
N VAL A 41 6.33 4.17 -3.64
CA VAL A 41 7.27 3.07 -3.93
C VAL A 41 6.86 2.28 -5.18
N THR A 42 6.07 2.91 -6.05
CA THR A 42 5.61 2.29 -7.30
C THR A 42 6.79 1.82 -8.15
N GLY A 43 6.73 0.57 -8.58
CA GLY A 43 7.81 -0.06 -9.36
C GLY A 43 8.94 -0.66 -8.52
N ALA A 44 8.81 -0.66 -7.20
CA ALA A 44 9.76 -1.33 -6.31
C ALA A 44 9.88 -2.82 -6.62
N ASP A 45 11.11 -3.34 -6.56
CA ASP A 45 11.44 -4.74 -6.88
C ASP A 45 11.51 -5.63 -5.61
N TYR A 46 10.60 -5.43 -4.67
CA TYR A 46 10.47 -6.19 -3.42
C TYR A 46 9.02 -6.25 -2.97
N ALA A 47 8.73 -7.10 -1.97
CA ALA A 47 7.40 -7.24 -1.36
C ALA A 47 6.30 -7.47 -2.42
N LYS A 48 6.56 -8.37 -3.40
CA LYS A 48 5.66 -8.60 -4.54
C LYS A 48 4.56 -9.60 -4.25
N ASN A 49 4.78 -10.51 -3.31
CA ASN A 49 3.84 -11.57 -3.00
C ASN A 49 4.13 -12.15 -1.61
N PHE A 50 3.22 -12.97 -1.13
CA PHE A 50 3.40 -13.80 0.07
C PHE A 50 2.57 -15.08 -0.05
N GLU A 51 2.94 -16.09 0.73
CA GLU A 51 2.17 -17.28 1.04
C GLU A 51 2.21 -17.49 2.55
N LEU A 52 1.09 -17.20 3.23
CA LEU A 52 0.99 -17.23 4.69
C LEU A 52 -0.33 -17.87 5.11
N THR A 53 -0.40 -18.39 6.33
CA THR A 53 -1.64 -18.96 6.89
C THR A 53 -2.37 -17.91 7.73
N ASP A 54 -3.65 -17.68 7.46
CA ASP A 54 -4.47 -16.77 8.28
C ASP A 54 -4.89 -17.41 9.60
N HIS A 55 -5.44 -16.62 10.51
CA HIS A 55 -5.90 -17.05 11.82
C HIS A 55 -7.11 -18.03 11.78
N ASN A 56 -7.67 -18.28 10.60
CA ASN A 56 -8.70 -19.30 10.39
C ASN A 56 -8.12 -20.60 9.77
N GLY A 57 -6.79 -20.68 9.61
CA GLY A 57 -6.11 -21.83 9.03
C GLY A 57 -6.11 -21.89 7.50
N GLN A 58 -6.50 -20.83 6.83
CA GLN A 58 -6.51 -20.73 5.37
C GLN A 58 -5.17 -20.21 4.87
N VAL A 59 -4.58 -20.87 3.87
CA VAL A 59 -3.43 -20.32 3.15
C VAL A 59 -3.88 -19.13 2.32
N ARG A 60 -3.15 -18.03 2.41
CA ARG A 60 -3.44 -16.77 1.73
C ARG A 60 -2.27 -16.32 0.87
N HIS A 61 -2.62 -15.81 -0.29
CA HIS A 61 -1.74 -15.12 -1.23
C HIS A 61 -2.24 -13.70 -1.46
N LEU A 62 -1.37 -12.81 -1.89
CA LEU A 62 -1.79 -11.44 -2.23
C LEU A 62 -2.90 -11.42 -3.30
N THR A 63 -2.86 -12.37 -4.24
CA THR A 63 -3.86 -12.52 -5.31
C THR A 63 -5.27 -12.84 -4.83
N ASP A 64 -5.44 -13.37 -3.61
CA ASP A 64 -6.77 -13.65 -3.02
C ASP A 64 -7.56 -12.36 -2.75
N PHE A 65 -6.87 -11.24 -2.71
CA PHE A 65 -7.44 -9.92 -2.44
C PHE A 65 -7.54 -9.05 -3.70
N ALA A 66 -7.49 -9.65 -4.89
CA ALA A 66 -7.65 -8.92 -6.15
C ALA A 66 -8.93 -8.06 -6.15
N GLY A 67 -8.84 -6.83 -6.65
CA GLY A 67 -9.95 -5.85 -6.64
C GLY A 67 -10.04 -5.03 -5.35
N LYS A 68 -9.26 -5.34 -4.31
CA LYS A 68 -9.16 -4.57 -3.07
C LYS A 68 -7.81 -3.84 -2.99
N VAL A 69 -7.81 -2.72 -2.30
CA VAL A 69 -6.56 -2.13 -1.78
C VAL A 69 -6.17 -2.92 -0.54
N VAL A 70 -4.95 -3.43 -0.51
CA VAL A 70 -4.44 -4.24 0.61
C VAL A 70 -3.46 -3.42 1.42
N VAL A 71 -3.63 -3.39 2.73
CA VAL A 71 -2.70 -2.74 3.65
C VAL A 71 -2.10 -3.80 4.57
N ILE A 72 -0.79 -3.98 4.48
CA ILE A 72 -0.04 -4.97 5.28
C ILE A 72 0.76 -4.26 6.36
N PHE A 73 0.55 -4.65 7.61
CA PHE A 73 1.31 -4.21 8.77
C PHE A 73 1.98 -5.38 9.47
N PHE A 74 3.26 -5.23 9.83
CA PHE A 74 4.01 -6.22 10.60
C PHE A 74 4.01 -5.83 12.07
N GLY A 75 3.60 -6.75 12.95
CA GLY A 75 3.48 -6.46 14.37
C GLY A 75 3.34 -7.71 15.22
N TYR A 76 2.96 -7.56 16.49
CA TYR A 76 2.68 -8.67 17.41
C TYR A 76 1.61 -8.25 18.43
N THR A 77 0.87 -9.24 18.96
CA THR A 77 -0.34 -8.95 19.78
C THR A 77 0.00 -8.30 21.12
N GLN A 78 1.18 -8.55 21.68
CA GLN A 78 1.62 -7.99 22.97
C GLN A 78 2.35 -6.64 22.83
N CYS A 79 2.28 -5.99 21.67
CA CYS A 79 2.78 -4.65 21.48
C CYS A 79 1.89 -3.65 22.25
N PRO A 80 2.48 -2.82 23.15
CA PRO A 80 1.67 -1.98 24.04
C PRO A 80 1.09 -0.73 23.39
N ASP A 81 1.58 -0.31 22.20
CA ASP A 81 1.26 1.01 21.64
C ASP A 81 1.15 1.00 20.10
N VAL A 82 2.24 0.82 19.39
CA VAL A 82 2.31 1.03 17.92
C VAL A 82 1.35 0.12 17.15
N CYS A 83 1.26 -1.17 17.51
CA CYS A 83 0.44 -2.11 16.77
C CYS A 83 -1.07 -1.86 16.93
N PRO A 84 -1.64 -1.72 18.15
CA PRO A 84 -3.06 -1.41 18.29
C PRO A 84 -3.41 -0.05 17.69
N THR A 85 -2.55 0.97 17.82
CA THR A 85 -2.76 2.28 17.21
C THR A 85 -2.85 2.17 15.68
N SER A 86 -1.90 1.45 15.04
CA SER A 86 -1.90 1.29 13.57
C SER A 86 -3.13 0.54 13.06
N MET A 87 -3.59 -0.50 13.78
CA MET A 87 -4.78 -1.25 13.41
C MET A 87 -6.07 -0.44 13.62
N THR A 88 -6.13 0.38 14.67
CA THR A 88 -7.23 1.32 14.92
C THR A 88 -7.29 2.40 13.81
N GLU A 89 -6.14 2.98 13.45
CA GLU A 89 -6.07 3.94 12.34
C GLU A 89 -6.56 3.30 11.03
N LEU A 90 -6.21 2.06 10.76
CA LEU A 90 -6.67 1.36 9.55
C LEU A 90 -8.19 1.09 9.57
N ALA A 91 -8.78 0.78 10.72
CA ALA A 91 -10.23 0.66 10.86
C ALA A 91 -10.93 2.02 10.64
N GLU A 92 -10.34 3.11 11.14
CA GLU A 92 -10.82 4.47 10.88
C GLU A 92 -10.74 4.82 9.38
N VAL A 93 -9.68 4.42 8.68
CA VAL A 93 -9.55 4.59 7.22
C VAL A 93 -10.74 3.99 6.49
N LYS A 94 -11.17 2.77 6.82
CA LYS A 94 -12.36 2.14 6.21
C LYS A 94 -13.62 2.98 6.46
N THR A 95 -13.78 3.50 7.66
CA THR A 95 -14.91 4.38 8.03
C THR A 95 -14.88 5.66 7.21
N LEU A 96 -13.72 6.32 7.08
CA LEU A 96 -13.55 7.56 6.32
C LEU A 96 -13.82 7.39 4.82
N LEU A 97 -13.53 6.21 4.27
CA LEU A 97 -13.77 5.87 2.86
C LEU A 97 -15.25 5.50 2.58
N GLY A 98 -16.07 5.33 3.60
CA GLY A 98 -17.48 4.97 3.44
C GLY A 98 -17.66 3.67 2.67
N LYS A 99 -18.41 3.70 1.56
CA LYS A 99 -18.67 2.50 0.73
C LYS A 99 -17.39 1.87 0.15
N ASP A 100 -16.38 2.67 -0.17
CA ASP A 100 -15.10 2.17 -0.67
C ASP A 100 -14.27 1.49 0.44
N GLY A 101 -14.59 1.71 1.72
CA GLY A 101 -13.98 1.01 2.85
C GLY A 101 -14.11 -0.51 2.77
N GLU A 102 -15.19 -1.04 2.18
CA GLU A 102 -15.38 -2.48 1.95
C GLU A 102 -14.35 -3.06 0.95
N ARG A 103 -13.74 -2.19 0.15
CA ARG A 103 -12.68 -2.53 -0.80
C ARG A 103 -11.28 -2.41 -0.22
N VAL A 104 -11.15 -2.14 1.07
CA VAL A 104 -9.88 -2.13 1.80
C VAL A 104 -9.75 -3.42 2.62
N GLN A 105 -8.65 -4.12 2.44
CA GLN A 105 -8.29 -5.30 3.23
C GLN A 105 -7.10 -4.99 4.13
N GLY A 106 -7.30 -5.06 5.44
CA GLY A 106 -6.22 -5.01 6.43
C GLY A 106 -5.64 -6.41 6.66
N LEU A 107 -4.32 -6.51 6.60
CA LEU A 107 -3.55 -7.71 6.90
C LEU A 107 -2.51 -7.40 7.97
N PHE A 108 -2.57 -8.14 9.06
CA PHE A 108 -1.60 -8.08 10.16
C PHE A 108 -0.68 -9.30 10.07
N VAL A 109 0.60 -9.11 9.83
CA VAL A 109 1.58 -10.20 9.78
C VAL A 109 2.32 -10.25 11.11
N THR A 110 2.16 -11.35 11.87
CA THR A 110 2.86 -11.45 13.15
C THR A 110 4.36 -11.66 12.97
N VAL A 111 5.16 -10.89 13.72
CA VAL A 111 6.61 -11.06 13.87
C VAL A 111 6.97 -11.89 15.10
N ASP A 112 5.97 -12.38 15.83
CA ASP A 112 6.14 -13.20 17.04
C ASP A 112 5.28 -14.49 17.00
N PRO A 113 5.53 -15.37 16.04
CA PRO A 113 4.74 -16.59 15.89
C PRO A 113 4.87 -17.57 17.08
N GLU A 114 5.82 -17.34 17.99
CA GLU A 114 5.97 -18.15 19.21
C GLU A 114 4.83 -17.88 20.19
N ARG A 115 4.42 -16.63 20.39
CA ARG A 115 3.34 -16.23 21.32
C ARG A 115 2.00 -16.03 20.63
N ASP A 116 2.01 -15.57 19.39
CA ASP A 116 0.80 -15.22 18.65
C ASP A 116 0.17 -16.47 18.02
N THR A 117 -0.66 -17.17 18.81
CA THR A 117 -1.44 -18.32 18.30
C THR A 117 -2.56 -17.86 17.35
N PRO A 118 -3.10 -18.73 16.48
CA PRO A 118 -4.25 -18.40 15.63
C PRO A 118 -5.43 -17.83 16.41
N GLU A 119 -5.75 -18.42 17.58
CA GLU A 119 -6.86 -18.01 18.44
C GLU A 119 -6.63 -16.60 19.00
N LEU A 120 -5.39 -16.33 19.47
CA LEU A 120 -5.02 -15.02 19.99
C LEU A 120 -5.06 -13.94 18.89
N LEU A 121 -4.53 -14.26 17.71
CA LEU A 121 -4.58 -13.39 16.54
C LEU A 121 -6.02 -13.09 16.10
N LYS A 122 -6.89 -14.09 16.09
CA LYS A 122 -8.31 -13.93 15.77
C LYS A 122 -9.01 -13.00 16.77
N ALA A 123 -8.79 -13.23 18.06
CA ALA A 123 -9.35 -12.38 19.12
C ALA A 123 -8.80 -10.94 19.05
N TYR A 124 -7.52 -10.78 18.72
CA TYR A 124 -6.89 -9.48 18.57
C TYR A 124 -7.48 -8.69 17.40
N MET A 125 -7.61 -9.29 16.22
CA MET A 125 -8.19 -8.62 15.03
C MET A 125 -9.64 -8.20 15.23
N ALA A 126 -10.44 -8.98 15.98
CA ALA A 126 -11.83 -8.67 16.26
C ALA A 126 -12.05 -7.34 17.01
N ASN A 127 -11.01 -6.80 17.66
CA ASN A 127 -11.10 -5.50 18.34
C ASN A 127 -11.05 -4.30 17.37
N PHE A 128 -10.69 -4.49 16.11
CA PHE A 128 -10.50 -3.41 15.14
C PHE A 128 -11.55 -3.46 14.02
N ASP A 129 -11.52 -4.49 13.21
CA ASP A 129 -12.48 -4.70 12.13
C ASP A 129 -12.62 -6.21 11.86
N PRO A 130 -13.84 -6.75 11.79
CA PRO A 130 -14.08 -8.19 11.62
C PRO A 130 -13.60 -8.75 10.27
N SER A 131 -13.34 -7.88 9.27
CA SER A 131 -12.81 -8.29 7.97
C SER A 131 -11.29 -8.35 7.94
N PHE A 132 -10.59 -7.85 8.95
CA PHE A 132 -9.14 -7.90 9.00
C PHE A 132 -8.65 -9.32 9.25
N LEU A 133 -7.56 -9.67 8.59
CA LEU A 133 -6.92 -10.97 8.77
C LEU A 133 -5.55 -10.80 9.42
N ALA A 134 -5.27 -11.64 10.41
CA ALA A 134 -3.91 -11.82 10.89
C ALA A 134 -3.31 -13.04 10.21
N LEU A 135 -2.07 -12.89 9.76
CA LEU A 135 -1.31 -13.88 9.02
C LEU A 135 -0.11 -14.35 9.84
N ARG A 136 0.19 -15.61 9.70
CA ARG A 136 1.26 -16.31 10.42
C ARG A 136 2.16 -17.08 9.47
N ALA A 137 3.43 -17.15 9.82
CA ALA A 137 4.45 -17.94 9.13
C ALA A 137 5.22 -18.82 10.13
N SER A 138 5.95 -19.84 9.66
CA SER A 138 7.02 -20.44 10.47
C SER A 138 8.14 -19.42 10.69
N PRO A 139 9.00 -19.60 11.70
CA PRO A 139 10.14 -18.71 11.90
C PRO A 139 11.03 -18.55 10.64
N GLU A 140 11.25 -19.62 9.90
CA GLU A 140 12.06 -19.63 8.68
C GLU A 140 11.37 -18.85 7.54
N GLN A 141 10.07 -19.08 7.35
CA GLN A 141 9.28 -18.34 6.37
C GLN A 141 9.20 -16.84 6.73
N LEU A 142 9.04 -16.53 8.02
CA LEU A 142 9.03 -15.15 8.49
C LEU A 142 10.36 -14.44 8.22
N ALA A 143 11.49 -15.11 8.43
CA ALA A 143 12.79 -14.52 8.14
C ALA A 143 12.99 -14.20 6.65
N LEU A 144 12.53 -15.09 5.76
CA LEU A 144 12.56 -14.84 4.31
C LEU A 144 11.63 -13.71 3.90
N LEU A 145 10.41 -13.71 4.43
CA LEU A 145 9.41 -12.67 4.18
C LEU A 145 9.90 -11.29 4.66
N ALA A 146 10.43 -11.21 5.88
CA ALA A 146 10.97 -9.98 6.44
C ALA A 146 12.12 -9.41 5.60
N LYS A 147 12.99 -10.29 5.07
CA LYS A 147 14.06 -9.89 4.15
C LYS A 147 13.48 -9.33 2.84
N ASP A 148 12.50 -10.00 2.25
CA ASP A 148 11.84 -9.54 1.01
C ASP A 148 11.12 -8.19 1.24
N TYR A 149 10.39 -8.05 2.34
CA TYR A 149 9.68 -6.82 2.70
C TYR A 149 10.60 -5.73 3.29
N LYS A 150 11.89 -6.01 3.50
CA LYS A 150 12.85 -5.11 4.16
C LYS A 150 12.38 -4.70 5.56
N VAL A 151 11.68 -5.61 6.24
CA VAL A 151 11.20 -5.44 7.61
C VAL A 151 12.30 -5.89 8.58
N TYR A 152 12.66 -5.01 9.50
CA TYR A 152 13.46 -5.37 10.66
C TYR A 152 12.56 -5.88 11.77
N TYR A 153 12.95 -6.97 12.42
CA TYR A 153 12.37 -7.39 13.70
C TYR A 153 13.43 -8.09 14.58
N LYS A 154 13.29 -7.94 15.88
CA LYS A 154 14.22 -8.52 16.85
C LYS A 154 13.56 -8.73 18.19
N LYS A 155 13.77 -9.91 18.78
CA LYS A 155 13.39 -10.22 20.17
C LYS A 155 14.32 -9.47 21.13
N VAL A 156 13.74 -8.71 22.06
CA VAL A 156 14.45 -7.93 23.08
C VAL A 156 14.09 -8.51 24.45
N PRO A 157 15.05 -9.10 25.18
CA PRO A 157 14.79 -9.64 26.52
C PRO A 157 14.20 -8.59 27.46
N GLY A 158 13.21 -8.99 28.24
CA GLY A 158 12.62 -8.18 29.30
C GLY A 158 13.31 -8.36 30.65
N SER A 159 12.61 -7.97 31.70
CA SER A 159 13.13 -8.01 33.10
C SER A 159 13.13 -9.40 33.72
N THR A 160 12.45 -10.37 33.13
CA THR A 160 12.42 -11.77 33.60
C THR A 160 12.92 -12.71 32.53
N ALA A 161 13.29 -13.96 32.92
CA ALA A 161 13.83 -14.96 31.98
C ALA A 161 12.85 -15.32 30.83
N THR A 162 11.55 -15.11 31.01
CA THR A 162 10.51 -15.44 30.06
C THR A 162 9.84 -14.24 29.40
N SER A 163 10.10 -13.02 29.90
CA SER A 163 9.54 -11.80 29.34
C SER A 163 10.41 -11.25 28.21
N TYR A 164 9.76 -10.76 27.14
CA TYR A 164 10.43 -10.06 26.05
C TYR A 164 9.46 -9.16 25.27
N THR A 165 10.02 -8.21 24.57
CA THR A 165 9.33 -7.41 23.55
C THR A 165 9.90 -7.70 22.17
N MET A 166 9.21 -7.25 21.11
CA MET A 166 9.73 -7.30 19.75
C MET A 166 9.97 -5.88 19.24
N ASP A 167 11.22 -5.56 18.93
CA ASP A 167 11.50 -4.40 18.11
C ASP A 167 11.17 -4.74 16.66
N HIS A 168 10.44 -3.87 15.96
CA HIS A 168 10.11 -4.09 14.55
C HIS A 168 9.89 -2.79 13.79
N SER A 169 9.97 -2.87 12.46
CA SER A 169 9.61 -1.77 11.57
C SER A 169 8.12 -1.43 11.70
N ALA A 170 7.80 -0.14 11.86
CA ALA A 170 6.45 0.35 12.19
C ALA A 170 5.72 1.01 11.00
N GLY A 171 6.02 0.62 9.77
CA GLY A 171 5.34 1.12 8.58
C GLY A 171 4.41 0.07 7.96
N SER A 172 3.47 0.55 7.13
CA SER A 172 2.56 -0.32 6.40
C SER A 172 2.82 -0.25 4.89
N TYR A 173 2.63 -1.37 4.22
CA TYR A 173 2.73 -1.52 2.77
C TYR A 173 1.34 -1.48 2.17
N VAL A 174 1.13 -0.61 1.17
CA VAL A 174 -0.17 -0.43 0.54
C VAL A 174 -0.10 -0.88 -0.92
N TYR A 175 -0.95 -1.83 -1.26
CA TYR A 175 -1.10 -2.39 -2.61
C TYR A 175 -2.38 -1.87 -3.24
N ASP A 176 -2.33 -1.60 -4.53
CA ASP A 176 -3.51 -1.21 -5.30
C ASP A 176 -4.44 -2.42 -5.61
N THR A 177 -5.55 -2.16 -6.26
CA THR A 177 -6.55 -3.17 -6.62
C THR A 177 -6.05 -4.26 -7.59
N LYS A 178 -4.85 -4.07 -8.17
CA LYS A 178 -4.16 -5.04 -9.03
C LYS A 178 -3.10 -5.84 -8.28
N GLY A 179 -2.95 -5.64 -6.97
CA GLY A 179 -1.93 -6.27 -6.15
C GLY A 179 -0.51 -5.72 -6.41
N GLN A 180 -0.38 -4.50 -6.92
CA GLN A 180 0.91 -3.85 -7.11
C GLN A 180 1.25 -3.00 -5.89
N LEU A 181 2.46 -3.15 -5.36
CA LEU A 181 2.94 -2.30 -4.28
C LEU A 181 3.04 -0.85 -4.77
N ARG A 182 2.36 0.05 -4.04
CA ARG A 182 2.28 1.46 -4.42
C ARG A 182 2.86 2.38 -3.37
N LEU A 183 2.52 2.17 -2.10
CA LEU A 183 2.89 3.10 -1.05
C LEU A 183 3.52 2.38 0.14
N PHE A 184 4.42 3.09 0.80
CA PHE A 184 4.85 2.79 2.17
C PHE A 184 4.43 3.95 3.07
N THR A 185 3.55 3.68 4.02
CA THR A 185 3.10 4.68 5.00
C THR A 185 3.80 4.48 6.33
N ARG A 186 4.26 5.58 6.93
CA ARG A 186 4.95 5.54 8.23
C ARG A 186 3.94 5.55 9.37
N TYR A 187 4.32 4.96 10.50
CA TYR A 187 3.57 5.11 11.75
C TYR A 187 3.32 6.58 12.08
N GLY A 188 2.11 6.91 12.53
CA GLY A 188 1.73 8.27 12.90
C GLY A 188 1.40 9.19 11.73
N SER A 189 1.26 8.68 10.50
CA SER A 189 0.77 9.49 9.37
C SER A 189 -0.69 9.89 9.53
N GLY A 190 -1.46 9.15 10.30
CA GLY A 190 -2.87 9.38 10.62
C GLY A 190 -3.86 8.86 9.57
N ALA A 191 -5.02 8.42 10.05
CA ALA A 191 -6.05 7.78 9.22
C ALA A 191 -6.53 8.64 8.06
N LYS A 192 -6.68 9.95 8.23
CA LYS A 192 -7.14 10.87 7.16
C LYS A 192 -6.18 10.93 5.99
N VAL A 193 -4.88 10.96 6.27
CA VAL A 193 -3.82 10.98 5.25
C VAL A 193 -3.83 9.67 4.47
N LEU A 194 -3.85 8.55 5.17
CA LEU A 194 -3.88 7.22 4.55
C LEU A 194 -5.19 7.00 3.75
N ALA A 195 -6.33 7.45 4.24
CA ALA A 195 -7.60 7.36 3.51
C ALA A 195 -7.57 8.17 2.21
N ALA A 196 -7.00 9.39 2.22
CA ALA A 196 -6.85 10.20 1.02
C ALA A 196 -5.95 9.52 -0.03
N ASP A 197 -4.84 8.94 0.40
CA ASP A 197 -3.92 8.20 -0.48
C ASP A 197 -4.58 6.94 -1.07
N ILE A 198 -5.30 6.17 -0.24
CA ILE A 198 -6.01 4.96 -0.68
C ILE A 198 -7.12 5.31 -1.67
N ALA A 199 -7.84 6.41 -1.48
CA ALA A 199 -8.88 6.86 -2.43
C ALA A 199 -8.33 7.08 -3.85
N LEU A 200 -7.06 7.47 -3.99
CA LEU A 200 -6.40 7.61 -5.29
C LEU A 200 -6.08 6.26 -5.95
N LEU A 201 -5.97 5.18 -5.17
CA LEU A 201 -5.64 3.83 -5.68
C LEU A 201 -6.86 3.08 -6.24
N PHE A 202 -8.07 3.58 -6.06
CA PHE A 202 -9.30 3.02 -6.64
C PHE A 202 -9.61 3.49 -8.05
N ARG A 203 -8.85 4.46 -8.57
CA ARG A 203 -9.03 5.09 -9.88
C ARG A 203 -8.39 4.30 -11.01
#